data_2f7411186cbb94e2930dc874e49ea912
#
_entry.id   2f7411186cbb94e2930dc874e49ea912
#
_cell.length_a   1.000
_cell.length_b   1.000
_cell.length_c   1.000
_cell.angle_alpha   90.00
_cell.angle_beta   90.00
_cell.angle_gamma   90.00
#
_symmetry.space_group_name_H-M   'P 1'
#
loop_
_entity.id
_entity.type
_entity.pdbx_description
1 polymer ?
#
loop_
_entity_poly.entity_id
_entity_poly.type
_entity_poly.pdbx_seq_one_letter_code
_entity_poly.pdbx_strand_id
1 'polypeptide(L)'
;MDLKEKLVSSFIAFENQVDIDSYVHDIRTEAIKDFENSGFPTKKNESWKYTSLKQVLDTDYSIFPSKNTALVYSKIEKYLIDDIDSYKIIFVDGIYSSHLSETTHEGMDICLMSSVLNKPKYAPIIENYFNKALKKDGITDLNTAFSKEGAFIHIPKNKLVEKPIQIIHFSSGNESSLMLQPRNLIIVDENSQLQIIERHQNLNENEVLTNSVTEIFVNPKSIVDYYKIQNDNKQASLIDTTSIIQENNSVCTLHTFSFGGKLTRNNLTFAQKGEHI
;
A
#
# COMPACT_ATOMS: atom_id res chain seq x y z
N MET A 1 19.17 8.30 18.61
CA MET A 1 19.01 7.45 17.42
C MET A 1 17.99 8.14 16.54
N ASP A 2 18.35 8.50 15.34
CA ASP A 2 17.39 9.08 14.40
C ASP A 2 16.43 8.02 13.83
N LEU A 3 15.39 8.45 13.11
CA LEU A 3 14.39 7.51 12.58
C LEU A 3 15.00 6.50 11.58
N LYS A 4 15.99 6.90 10.77
CA LYS A 4 16.67 6.01 9.83
C LYS A 4 17.43 4.91 10.60
N GLU A 5 18.23 5.29 11.60
CA GLU A 5 18.98 4.34 12.43
C GLU A 5 18.02 3.37 13.15
N LYS A 6 16.90 3.89 13.68
CA LYS A 6 15.87 3.09 14.33
C LYS A 6 15.29 2.06 13.37
N LEU A 7 14.94 2.44 12.14
CA LEU A 7 14.39 1.55 11.13
C LEU A 7 15.39 0.47 10.72
N VAL A 8 16.62 0.85 10.37
CA VAL A 8 17.68 -0.11 9.98
C VAL A 8 17.95 -1.12 11.10
N SER A 9 18.11 -0.66 12.33
CA SER A 9 18.35 -1.54 13.48
C SER A 9 17.17 -2.45 13.83
N SER A 10 15.94 -2.05 13.48
CA SER A 10 14.71 -2.83 13.73
C SER A 10 14.45 -3.89 12.66
N PHE A 11 15.17 -3.88 11.54
CA PHE A 11 14.91 -4.78 10.43
C PHE A 11 15.07 -6.26 10.80
N ILE A 12 16.10 -6.62 11.53
CA ILE A 12 16.33 -8.02 11.98
C ILE A 12 15.17 -8.50 12.87
N ALA A 13 14.68 -7.64 13.78
CA ALA A 13 13.53 -7.98 14.62
C ALA A 13 12.25 -8.13 13.79
N PHE A 14 12.09 -7.36 12.72
CA PHE A 14 10.98 -7.51 11.77
C PHE A 14 11.09 -8.82 10.99
N GLU A 15 12.25 -9.14 10.41
CA GLU A 15 12.47 -10.38 9.65
C GLU A 15 12.21 -11.63 10.51
N ASN A 16 12.53 -11.61 11.78
CA ASN A 16 12.23 -12.70 12.72
C ASN A 16 10.73 -12.89 13.01
N GLN A 17 9.89 -11.89 12.67
CA GLN A 17 8.43 -11.96 12.84
C GLN A 17 7.70 -12.38 11.55
N VAL A 18 8.36 -12.25 10.41
CA VAL A 18 7.88 -12.71 9.11
C VAL A 18 8.60 -13.99 8.76
N ASP A 19 8.02 -14.79 7.88
CA ASP A 19 8.63 -16.05 7.46
C ASP A 19 9.90 -15.77 6.64
N ILE A 20 11.03 -16.24 7.13
CA ILE A 20 12.35 -16.07 6.49
C ILE A 20 12.40 -16.82 5.15
N ASP A 21 11.65 -17.93 5.00
CA ASP A 21 11.55 -18.68 3.76
C ASP A 21 10.62 -18.02 2.70
N SER A 22 10.20 -16.79 2.96
CA SER A 22 9.38 -16.00 2.04
C SER A 22 10.11 -15.71 0.73
N TYR A 23 9.41 -15.80 -0.40
CA TYR A 23 9.92 -15.44 -1.74
C TYR A 23 10.41 -13.99 -1.88
N VAL A 24 10.15 -13.16 -0.89
CA VAL A 24 10.57 -11.75 -0.87
C VAL A 24 11.68 -11.47 0.14
N HIS A 25 12.22 -12.48 0.82
CA HIS A 25 13.29 -12.30 1.82
C HIS A 25 14.51 -11.57 1.22
N ASP A 26 15.04 -12.07 0.11
CA ASP A 26 16.18 -11.46 -0.56
C ASP A 26 15.88 -10.03 -1.03
N ILE A 27 14.65 -9.81 -1.54
CA ILE A 27 14.20 -8.48 -1.99
C ILE A 27 14.15 -7.50 -0.80
N ARG A 28 13.66 -7.92 0.37
CA ARG A 28 13.64 -7.09 1.59
C ARG A 28 15.05 -6.78 2.08
N THR A 29 15.92 -7.79 2.07
CA THR A 29 17.32 -7.66 2.52
C THR A 29 18.12 -6.72 1.60
N GLU A 30 17.88 -6.73 0.31
CA GLU A 30 18.46 -5.76 -0.63
C GLU A 30 17.89 -4.37 -0.36
N ALA A 31 16.57 -4.26 -0.22
CA ALA A 31 15.88 -2.99 -0.04
C ALA A 31 16.30 -2.26 1.24
N ILE A 32 16.50 -2.96 2.38
CA ILE A 32 17.00 -2.30 3.60
C ILE A 32 18.43 -1.78 3.46
N LYS A 33 19.30 -2.50 2.72
CA LYS A 33 20.66 -2.03 2.42
C LYS A 33 20.64 -0.80 1.51
N ASP A 34 19.76 -0.79 0.51
CA ASP A 34 19.57 0.36 -0.38
C ASP A 34 19.07 1.57 0.41
N PHE A 35 18.11 1.37 1.32
CA PHE A 35 17.63 2.41 2.24
C PHE A 35 18.73 2.87 3.22
N GLU A 36 19.52 1.97 3.77
CA GLU A 36 20.65 2.33 4.65
C GLU A 36 21.65 3.24 3.93
N ASN A 37 21.92 3.00 2.66
CA ASN A 37 22.84 3.80 1.85
C ASN A 37 22.23 5.15 1.45
N SER A 38 20.99 5.15 0.94
CA SER A 38 20.33 6.34 0.39
C SER A 38 19.66 7.22 1.45
N GLY A 39 19.06 6.60 2.49
CA GLY A 39 18.24 7.25 3.50
C GLY A 39 16.94 7.84 2.95
N PHE A 40 16.30 8.65 3.78
CA PHE A 40 15.14 9.41 3.35
C PHE A 40 15.50 10.47 2.31
N PRO A 41 14.68 10.68 1.29
CA PRO A 41 14.96 11.70 0.29
C PRO A 41 14.93 13.11 0.91
N THR A 42 15.75 13.97 0.35
CA THR A 42 15.92 15.36 0.77
C THR A 42 15.63 16.31 -0.39
N LYS A 43 15.62 17.61 -0.13
CA LYS A 43 15.49 18.64 -1.17
C LYS A 43 16.62 18.61 -2.22
N LYS A 44 17.69 17.87 -2.00
CA LYS A 44 18.77 17.66 -3.00
C LYS A 44 18.35 16.64 -4.09
N ASN A 45 17.39 15.78 -3.77
CA ASN A 45 16.82 14.85 -4.75
C ASN A 45 15.81 15.62 -5.62
N GLU A 46 15.99 15.63 -6.94
CA GLU A 46 15.20 16.47 -7.87
C GLU A 46 13.68 16.26 -7.69
N SER A 47 13.21 15.01 -7.59
CA SER A 47 11.79 14.69 -7.36
C SER A 47 11.26 15.19 -6.00
N TRP A 48 12.13 15.55 -5.06
CA TRP A 48 11.79 16.00 -3.70
C TRP A 48 12.14 17.48 -3.43
N LYS A 49 12.63 18.20 -4.42
CA LYS A 49 13.10 19.58 -4.30
C LYS A 49 12.14 20.53 -3.56
N TYR A 50 10.84 20.33 -3.77
CA TYR A 50 9.79 21.15 -3.16
C TYR A 50 9.09 20.51 -1.96
N THR A 51 9.52 19.31 -1.54
CA THR A 51 8.93 18.58 -0.41
C THR A 51 10.00 18.32 0.67
N SER A 52 9.73 18.73 1.90
CA SER A 52 10.62 18.47 3.03
C SER A 52 9.99 17.49 4.00
N LEU A 53 10.68 16.40 4.28
CA LEU A 53 10.27 15.41 5.27
C LEU A 53 10.74 15.75 6.70
N LYS A 54 11.55 16.80 6.89
CA LYS A 54 12.19 17.09 8.17
C LYS A 54 11.24 17.03 9.36
N GLN A 55 10.11 17.75 9.30
CA GLN A 55 9.14 17.81 10.41
C GLN A 55 8.42 16.46 10.66
N VAL A 56 8.39 15.58 9.68
CA VAL A 56 7.79 14.26 9.79
C VAL A 56 8.77 13.26 10.37
N LEU A 57 10.07 13.39 10.03
CA LEU A 57 11.12 12.47 10.46
C LEU A 57 11.64 12.75 11.88
N ASP A 58 11.33 13.90 12.46
CA ASP A 58 11.72 14.25 13.84
C ASP A 58 10.85 13.54 14.91
N THR A 59 9.76 12.87 14.51
CA THR A 59 8.84 12.14 15.41
C THR A 59 9.37 10.74 15.73
N ASP A 60 9.26 10.34 16.99
CA ASP A 60 9.57 8.96 17.41
C ASP A 60 8.35 8.04 17.21
N TYR A 61 8.32 7.38 16.08
CA TYR A 61 7.21 6.50 15.70
C TYR A 61 7.33 5.09 16.30
N SER A 62 6.20 4.52 16.72
CA SER A 62 6.03 3.07 16.84
C SER A 62 6.02 2.45 15.44
N ILE A 63 6.95 1.53 15.16
CA ILE A 63 7.13 0.90 13.84
C ILE A 63 6.33 -0.41 13.75
N PHE A 64 6.10 -1.06 14.89
CA PHE A 64 5.36 -2.31 14.99
C PHE A 64 4.14 -2.08 15.90
N PRO A 65 2.98 -1.80 15.31
CA PRO A 65 1.77 -1.56 16.11
C PRO A 65 1.36 -2.80 16.90
N SER A 66 0.76 -2.59 18.06
CA SER A 66 0.23 -3.66 18.89
C SER A 66 -0.97 -4.33 18.22
N LYS A 67 -1.11 -5.65 18.39
CA LYS A 67 -2.08 -6.49 17.67
C LYS A 67 -3.56 -6.26 18.02
N ASN A 68 -3.91 -5.37 18.92
CA ASN A 68 -5.26 -5.31 19.51
C ASN A 68 -5.95 -3.96 19.32
N THR A 69 -6.30 -3.61 18.10
CA THR A 69 -7.24 -2.51 17.88
C THR A 69 -8.60 -3.07 17.53
N ALA A 70 -9.45 -3.30 18.53
CA ALA A 70 -10.84 -3.63 18.32
C ALA A 70 -11.62 -2.35 17.92
N LEU A 71 -11.63 -2.00 16.65
CA LEU A 71 -12.55 -1.02 16.10
C LEU A 71 -13.92 -1.65 15.92
N VAL A 72 -14.95 -0.95 16.39
CA VAL A 72 -16.35 -1.33 16.16
C VAL A 72 -16.88 -0.63 14.89
N TYR A 73 -17.75 -1.31 14.17
CA TYR A 73 -18.31 -0.83 12.91
C TYR A 73 -18.90 0.59 13.00
N SER A 74 -19.64 0.90 14.06
CA SER A 74 -20.24 2.22 14.27
C SER A 74 -19.28 3.41 14.32
N LYS A 75 -17.98 3.16 14.56
CA LYS A 75 -16.96 4.21 14.51
C LYS A 75 -16.46 4.49 13.10
N ILE A 76 -16.61 3.55 12.19
CA ILE A 76 -16.05 3.62 10.84
C ILE A 76 -17.11 3.74 9.74
N GLU A 77 -18.38 3.40 9.99
CA GLU A 77 -19.45 3.39 8.98
C GLU A 77 -19.54 4.68 8.17
N LYS A 78 -19.40 5.84 8.80
CA LYS A 78 -19.42 7.15 8.13
C LYS A 78 -18.27 7.40 7.15
N TYR A 79 -17.26 6.55 7.18
CA TYR A 79 -16.11 6.61 6.26
C TYR A 79 -16.17 5.55 5.18
N LEU A 80 -17.11 4.63 5.27
CA LEU A 80 -17.38 3.64 4.23
C LEU A 80 -18.27 4.26 3.16
N ILE A 81 -18.19 3.72 1.94
CA ILE A 81 -19.12 4.05 0.87
C ILE A 81 -20.13 2.91 0.82
N ASP A 82 -21.08 2.92 1.77
CA ASP A 82 -22.02 1.82 1.97
C ASP A 82 -23.18 1.81 0.96
N ASP A 83 -23.43 2.94 0.27
CA ASP A 83 -24.39 3.01 -0.84
C ASP A 83 -23.97 2.21 -2.07
N ILE A 84 -22.72 1.74 -2.10
CA ILE A 84 -22.17 0.91 -3.17
C ILE A 84 -21.92 -0.50 -2.62
N ASP A 85 -22.62 -1.50 -3.19
CA ASP A 85 -22.31 -2.91 -2.91
C ASP A 85 -20.89 -3.24 -3.39
N SER A 86 -20.00 -3.59 -2.47
CA SER A 86 -18.56 -3.70 -2.70
C SER A 86 -17.90 -4.78 -1.85
N TYR A 87 -16.80 -5.33 -2.33
CA TYR A 87 -15.87 -6.07 -1.48
C TYR A 87 -15.08 -5.09 -0.61
N LYS A 88 -14.85 -5.41 0.66
CA LYS A 88 -14.15 -4.53 1.60
C LYS A 88 -12.95 -5.24 2.20
N ILE A 89 -11.76 -4.66 2.05
CA ILE A 89 -10.54 -5.08 2.73
C ILE A 89 -10.16 -3.96 3.68
N ILE A 90 -10.27 -4.20 4.98
CA ILE A 90 -10.07 -3.17 6.00
C ILE A 90 -8.84 -3.50 6.84
N PHE A 91 -7.95 -2.52 6.93
CA PHE A 91 -6.78 -2.54 7.79
C PHE A 91 -6.96 -1.51 8.91
N VAL A 92 -6.58 -1.88 10.12
CA VAL A 92 -6.55 -0.99 11.29
C VAL A 92 -5.14 -0.99 11.84
N ASP A 93 -4.50 0.17 11.92
CA ASP A 93 -3.10 0.32 12.30
C ASP A 93 -2.16 -0.61 11.51
N GLY A 94 -2.42 -0.76 10.20
CA GLY A 94 -1.66 -1.63 9.30
C GLY A 94 -1.94 -3.13 9.45
N ILE A 95 -2.90 -3.54 10.28
CA ILE A 95 -3.25 -4.94 10.51
C ILE A 95 -4.64 -5.22 9.94
N TYR A 96 -4.77 -6.33 9.23
CA TYR A 96 -6.06 -6.74 8.65
C TYR A 96 -7.11 -7.01 9.73
N SER A 97 -8.30 -6.48 9.50
CA SER A 97 -9.47 -6.64 10.36
C SER A 97 -10.53 -7.53 9.70
N SER A 98 -10.50 -8.82 10.03
CA SER A 98 -11.39 -9.81 9.41
C SER A 98 -12.87 -9.57 9.72
N HIS A 99 -13.19 -9.05 10.91
CA HIS A 99 -14.57 -8.78 11.33
C HIS A 99 -15.19 -7.52 10.69
N LEU A 100 -14.35 -6.64 10.11
CA LEU A 100 -14.79 -5.46 9.38
C LEU A 100 -14.74 -5.65 7.86
N SER A 101 -14.11 -6.73 7.38
CA SER A 101 -13.87 -6.98 5.96
C SER A 101 -14.87 -7.94 5.36
N GLU A 102 -15.18 -7.74 4.08
CA GLU A 102 -16.03 -8.58 3.25
C GLU A 102 -15.27 -8.98 1.99
N THR A 103 -14.58 -10.12 2.04
CA THR A 103 -13.70 -10.58 0.94
C THR A 103 -14.14 -11.89 0.31
N THR A 104 -15.35 -12.38 0.63
CA THR A 104 -15.86 -13.64 0.05
C THR A 104 -16.24 -13.43 -1.40
N HIS A 105 -15.57 -14.12 -2.30
CA HIS A 105 -15.78 -14.04 -3.76
C HIS A 105 -15.40 -15.36 -4.43
N GLU A 106 -15.85 -15.53 -5.68
CA GLU A 106 -15.50 -16.68 -6.51
C GLU A 106 -14.72 -16.26 -7.76
N GLY A 107 -13.71 -17.05 -8.11
CA GLY A 107 -13.00 -16.95 -9.39
C GLY A 107 -12.09 -15.73 -9.53
N MET A 108 -11.60 -15.18 -8.44
CA MET A 108 -10.54 -14.17 -8.37
C MET A 108 -9.81 -14.28 -7.03
N ASP A 109 -8.63 -13.70 -6.89
CA ASP A 109 -7.94 -13.65 -5.61
C ASP A 109 -8.04 -12.22 -5.03
N ILE A 110 -8.72 -12.08 -3.90
CA ILE A 110 -8.71 -10.88 -3.04
C ILE A 110 -8.18 -11.34 -1.68
N CYS A 111 -6.91 -11.15 -1.44
CA CYS A 111 -6.19 -11.71 -0.32
C CYS A 111 -5.34 -10.65 0.38
N LEU A 112 -4.70 -11.06 1.47
CA LEU A 112 -3.68 -10.27 2.13
C LEU A 112 -2.30 -10.56 1.53
N MET A 113 -1.46 -9.55 1.42
CA MET A 113 -0.05 -9.74 1.04
C MET A 113 0.61 -10.79 1.92
N SER A 114 0.48 -10.70 3.24
CA SER A 114 1.02 -11.69 4.18
C SER A 114 0.56 -13.12 3.92
N SER A 115 -0.62 -13.30 3.34
CA SER A 115 -1.15 -14.62 3.03
C SER A 115 -0.62 -15.21 1.72
N VAL A 116 -0.05 -14.40 0.83
CA VAL A 116 0.44 -14.85 -0.49
C VAL A 116 1.96 -14.96 -0.55
N LEU A 117 2.69 -14.15 0.22
CA LEU A 117 4.15 -14.09 0.18
C LEU A 117 4.84 -15.41 0.54
N ASN A 118 4.17 -16.29 1.30
CA ASN A 118 4.72 -17.55 1.80
C ASN A 118 4.02 -18.78 1.20
N LYS A 119 3.11 -18.61 0.22
CA LYS A 119 2.39 -19.75 -0.35
C LYS A 119 2.97 -20.15 -1.72
N PRO A 120 3.38 -21.43 -1.92
CA PRO A 120 3.96 -21.89 -3.19
C PRO A 120 3.07 -21.62 -4.42
N LYS A 121 1.75 -21.65 -4.24
CA LYS A 121 0.78 -21.31 -5.32
C LYS A 121 1.03 -19.94 -5.94
N TYR A 122 1.45 -18.97 -5.15
CA TYR A 122 1.64 -17.59 -5.58
C TYR A 122 3.10 -17.23 -5.93
N ALA A 123 4.06 -18.14 -5.70
CA ALA A 123 5.47 -17.89 -5.99
C ALA A 123 5.72 -17.31 -7.39
N PRO A 124 5.18 -17.91 -8.48
CA PRO A 124 5.41 -17.40 -9.83
C PRO A 124 4.83 -15.98 -10.03
N ILE A 125 3.73 -15.66 -9.36
CA ILE A 125 3.12 -14.34 -9.44
C ILE A 125 3.98 -13.32 -8.69
N ILE A 126 4.41 -13.64 -7.48
CA ILE A 126 5.28 -12.76 -6.68
C ILE A 126 6.61 -12.52 -7.41
N GLU A 127 7.25 -13.54 -7.93
CA GLU A 127 8.50 -13.42 -8.70
C GLU A 127 8.37 -12.53 -9.93
N ASN A 128 7.23 -12.58 -10.63
CA ASN A 128 7.00 -11.84 -11.86
C ASN A 128 6.53 -10.40 -11.64
N TYR A 129 5.84 -10.11 -10.54
CA TYR A 129 5.14 -8.84 -10.37
C TYR A 129 5.60 -8.03 -9.17
N PHE A 130 5.96 -8.66 -8.03
CA PHE A 130 6.34 -7.92 -6.83
C PHE A 130 7.63 -7.13 -7.02
N ASN A 131 7.62 -5.85 -6.71
CA ASN A 131 8.76 -4.92 -6.84
C ASN A 131 9.24 -4.70 -8.30
N LYS A 132 8.37 -4.91 -9.31
CA LYS A 132 8.72 -4.81 -10.73
C LYS A 132 8.27 -3.50 -11.39
N ALA A 133 7.29 -2.82 -10.83
CA ALA A 133 6.79 -1.55 -11.37
C ALA A 133 7.47 -0.33 -10.75
N LEU A 134 8.18 -0.47 -9.65
CA LEU A 134 8.68 0.64 -8.86
C LEU A 134 9.93 1.30 -9.45
N LYS A 135 9.95 2.62 -9.34
CA LYS A 135 11.19 3.38 -9.39
C LYS A 135 11.79 3.40 -7.99
N LYS A 136 12.96 2.80 -7.82
CA LYS A 136 13.66 2.74 -6.53
C LYS A 136 14.05 4.13 -6.03
N ASP A 137 13.70 4.42 -4.80
CA ASP A 137 14.21 5.52 -3.98
C ASP A 137 14.10 5.13 -2.50
N GLY A 138 14.69 5.90 -1.59
CA GLY A 138 14.69 5.54 -0.17
C GLY A 138 13.31 5.33 0.45
N ILE A 139 12.23 5.91 -0.11
CA ILE A 139 10.85 5.73 0.37
C ILE A 139 10.31 4.37 -0.09
N THR A 140 10.49 4.03 -1.35
CA THR A 140 10.06 2.74 -1.91
C THR A 140 10.91 1.58 -1.39
N ASP A 141 12.21 1.80 -1.19
CA ASP A 141 13.11 0.81 -0.61
C ASP A 141 12.71 0.51 0.85
N LEU A 142 12.42 1.54 1.64
CA LEU A 142 11.93 1.37 3.00
C LEU A 142 10.61 0.58 3.05
N ASN A 143 9.63 0.93 2.20
CA ASN A 143 8.37 0.17 2.14
C ASN A 143 8.62 -1.29 1.73
N THR A 144 9.49 -1.52 0.75
CA THR A 144 9.83 -2.87 0.29
C THR A 144 10.48 -3.68 1.41
N ALA A 145 11.40 -3.08 2.17
CA ALA A 145 12.07 -3.74 3.29
C ALA A 145 11.08 -4.20 4.38
N PHE A 146 10.09 -3.37 4.69
CA PHE A 146 9.07 -3.66 5.72
C PHE A 146 7.74 -4.17 5.15
N SER A 147 7.70 -4.58 3.89
CA SER A 147 6.49 -5.08 3.24
C SER A 147 5.99 -6.37 3.92
N LYS A 148 4.81 -6.31 4.51
CA LYS A 148 4.14 -7.44 5.17
C LYS A 148 2.67 -7.45 4.86
N GLU A 149 1.98 -6.36 5.16
CA GLU A 149 0.52 -6.25 5.05
C GLU A 149 0.12 -5.31 3.92
N GLY A 150 -1.04 -5.59 3.36
CA GLY A 150 -1.67 -4.85 2.29
C GLY A 150 -2.56 -5.77 1.46
N ALA A 151 -3.17 -5.22 0.42
CA ALA A 151 -4.05 -5.96 -0.46
C ALA A 151 -3.28 -6.64 -1.59
N PHE A 152 -3.55 -7.93 -1.78
CA PHE A 152 -3.21 -8.66 -2.99
C PHE A 152 -4.49 -8.94 -3.78
N ILE A 153 -4.56 -8.41 -5.00
CA ILE A 153 -5.72 -8.55 -5.88
C ILE A 153 -5.24 -9.11 -7.20
N HIS A 154 -5.75 -10.28 -7.58
CA HIS A 154 -5.48 -10.88 -8.89
C HIS A 154 -6.80 -11.23 -9.57
N ILE A 155 -7.08 -10.54 -10.66
CA ILE A 155 -8.25 -10.75 -11.50
C ILE A 155 -7.84 -11.58 -12.72
N PRO A 156 -8.34 -12.81 -12.85
CA PRO A 156 -7.97 -13.68 -13.96
C PRO A 156 -8.55 -13.20 -15.29
N LYS A 157 -8.03 -13.73 -16.40
CA LYS A 157 -8.44 -13.39 -17.76
C LYS A 157 -9.96 -13.50 -17.98
N ASN A 158 -10.48 -12.56 -18.78
CA ASN A 158 -11.88 -12.51 -19.18
C ASN A 158 -12.87 -12.35 -18.02
N LYS A 159 -12.45 -11.73 -16.92
CA LYS A 159 -13.30 -11.50 -15.74
C LYS A 159 -13.74 -10.04 -15.66
N LEU A 160 -15.04 -9.83 -15.70
CA LEU A 160 -15.67 -8.57 -15.34
C LEU A 160 -15.99 -8.60 -13.84
N VAL A 161 -15.37 -7.71 -13.06
CA VAL A 161 -15.67 -7.57 -11.63
C VAL A 161 -16.75 -6.50 -11.48
N GLU A 162 -17.98 -6.96 -11.18
CA GLU A 162 -19.17 -6.08 -11.14
C GLU A 162 -19.17 -5.16 -9.91
N LYS A 163 -18.64 -5.66 -8.77
CA LYS A 163 -18.59 -4.91 -7.51
C LYS A 163 -17.20 -4.30 -7.32
N PRO A 164 -17.08 -3.01 -7.05
CA PRO A 164 -15.80 -2.42 -6.74
C PRO A 164 -15.17 -3.03 -5.48
N ILE A 165 -13.84 -2.96 -5.39
CA ILE A 165 -13.10 -3.37 -4.20
C ILE A 165 -12.71 -2.12 -3.42
N GLN A 166 -13.15 -2.00 -2.18
CA GLN A 166 -12.71 -0.98 -1.26
C GLN A 166 -11.52 -1.48 -0.43
N ILE A 167 -10.38 -0.81 -0.51
CA ILE A 167 -9.20 -1.02 0.34
C ILE A 167 -9.16 0.15 1.33
N ILE A 168 -9.30 -0.12 2.62
CA ILE A 168 -9.47 0.95 3.59
C ILE A 168 -8.44 0.80 4.71
N HIS A 169 -7.67 1.86 4.93
CA HIS A 169 -6.64 1.95 5.95
C HIS A 169 -7.07 2.93 7.03
N PHE A 170 -7.39 2.43 8.23
CA PHE A 170 -7.69 3.25 9.40
C PHE A 170 -6.49 3.32 10.35
N SER A 171 -6.22 4.52 10.88
CA SER A 171 -5.34 4.70 12.03
C SER A 171 -6.20 4.97 13.27
N SER A 172 -6.15 4.07 14.25
CA SER A 172 -7.09 4.06 15.38
C SER A 172 -6.75 5.05 16.48
N GLY A 173 -5.46 5.36 16.66
CA GLY A 173 -4.95 6.20 17.73
C GLY A 173 -4.58 5.47 19.01
N ASN A 174 -4.49 4.17 19.00
CA ASN A 174 -3.99 3.42 20.15
C ASN A 174 -2.53 3.69 20.45
N GLU A 175 -1.74 4.01 19.43
CA GLU A 175 -0.35 4.44 19.59
C GLU A 175 -0.27 5.98 19.55
N SER A 176 0.62 6.58 20.34
CA SER A 176 0.82 8.03 20.37
C SER A 176 1.37 8.57 19.05
N SER A 177 2.21 7.81 18.39
CA SER A 177 2.79 8.10 17.07
C SER A 177 3.01 6.79 16.34
N LEU A 178 2.54 6.67 15.11
CA LEU A 178 2.54 5.41 14.37
C LEU A 178 3.14 5.56 12.98
N MET A 179 4.00 4.63 12.58
CA MET A 179 4.49 4.51 11.20
C MET A 179 3.93 3.25 10.53
N LEU A 180 3.33 3.42 9.37
CA LEU A 180 2.69 2.35 8.60
C LEU A 180 3.36 2.18 7.23
N GLN A 181 3.48 0.94 6.76
CA GLN A 181 4.11 0.55 5.49
C GLN A 181 3.16 -0.36 4.67
N PRO A 182 1.94 0.07 4.31
CA PRO A 182 1.06 -0.77 3.53
C PRO A 182 1.65 -1.02 2.13
N ARG A 183 1.51 -2.26 1.65
CA ARG A 183 1.99 -2.69 0.34
C ARG A 183 0.91 -3.41 -0.43
N ASN A 184 0.44 -2.82 -1.52
CA ASN A 184 -0.58 -3.42 -2.39
C ASN A 184 0.04 -3.94 -3.69
N LEU A 185 -0.44 -5.09 -4.16
CA LEU A 185 -0.12 -5.64 -5.47
C LEU A 185 -1.42 -6.02 -6.19
N ILE A 186 -1.65 -5.39 -7.33
CA ILE A 186 -2.88 -5.50 -8.10
C ILE A 186 -2.53 -5.96 -9.52
N ILE A 187 -3.08 -7.09 -9.94
CA ILE A 187 -2.84 -7.68 -11.25
C ILE A 187 -4.20 -7.90 -11.91
N VAL A 188 -4.41 -7.28 -13.05
CA VAL A 188 -5.62 -7.45 -13.85
C VAL A 188 -5.24 -8.07 -15.18
N ASP A 189 -5.55 -9.36 -15.33
CA ASP A 189 -5.18 -10.13 -16.51
C ASP A 189 -5.99 -9.74 -17.74
N GLU A 190 -5.57 -10.22 -18.90
CA GLU A 190 -6.07 -9.85 -20.20
C GLU A 190 -7.61 -9.88 -20.30
N ASN A 191 -8.18 -8.84 -20.92
CA ASN A 191 -9.61 -8.70 -21.19
C ASN A 191 -10.48 -8.71 -19.93
N SER A 192 -10.00 -8.11 -18.84
CA SER A 192 -10.67 -8.06 -17.54
C SER A 192 -10.91 -6.61 -17.09
N GLN A 193 -11.86 -6.43 -16.19
CA GLN A 193 -12.21 -5.11 -15.67
C GLN A 193 -12.31 -5.11 -14.17
N LEU A 194 -11.76 -4.05 -13.54
CA LEU A 194 -11.76 -3.86 -12.09
C LEU A 194 -11.93 -2.38 -11.72
N GLN A 195 -12.76 -2.12 -10.71
CA GLN A 195 -12.84 -0.83 -10.04
C GLN A 195 -12.33 -0.95 -8.61
N ILE A 196 -11.50 0.00 -8.18
CA ILE A 196 -10.91 0.02 -6.83
C ILE A 196 -11.15 1.39 -6.21
N ILE A 197 -11.48 1.38 -4.92
CA ILE A 197 -11.55 2.59 -4.09
C ILE A 197 -10.60 2.37 -2.91
N GLU A 198 -9.47 3.05 -2.87
CA GLU A 198 -8.57 3.04 -1.73
C GLU A 198 -8.80 4.27 -0.85
N ARG A 199 -8.85 4.06 0.46
CA ARG A 199 -9.04 5.13 1.43
C ARG A 199 -8.02 5.07 2.55
N HIS A 200 -7.42 6.21 2.85
CA HIS A 200 -6.63 6.44 4.05
C HIS A 200 -7.39 7.39 4.98
N GLN A 201 -7.58 7.00 6.23
CA GLN A 201 -8.36 7.76 7.20
C GLN A 201 -7.77 7.62 8.60
N ASN A 202 -7.34 8.73 9.17
CA ASN A 202 -6.99 8.80 10.59
C ASN A 202 -8.26 9.09 11.42
N LEU A 203 -8.47 8.31 12.49
CA LEU A 203 -9.65 8.41 13.37
C LEU A 203 -9.42 9.24 14.63
N ASN A 204 -8.21 9.79 14.81
CA ASN A 204 -7.77 10.52 16.02
C ASN A 204 -6.79 11.63 15.66
N GLU A 205 -6.29 12.35 16.68
CA GLU A 205 -5.37 13.47 16.53
C GLU A 205 -3.88 13.09 16.70
N ASN A 206 -3.55 11.78 16.75
CA ASN A 206 -2.18 11.32 16.94
C ASN A 206 -1.36 11.46 15.64
N GLU A 207 -0.04 11.56 15.79
CA GLU A 207 0.86 11.62 14.64
C GLU A 207 0.93 10.26 13.94
N VAL A 208 0.68 10.25 12.64
CA VAL A 208 0.79 9.05 11.79
C VAL A 208 1.62 9.38 10.57
N LEU A 209 2.58 8.52 10.27
CA LEU A 209 3.28 8.50 8.98
C LEU A 209 2.94 7.23 8.23
N THR A 210 2.19 7.37 7.16
CA THR A 210 1.91 6.25 6.25
C THR A 210 2.79 6.39 5.01
N ASN A 211 3.62 5.39 4.76
CA ASN A 211 4.37 5.22 3.52
C ASN A 211 3.72 4.08 2.73
N SER A 212 2.75 4.40 1.90
CA SER A 212 1.97 3.45 1.10
C SER A 212 2.60 3.22 -0.26
N VAL A 213 2.67 1.97 -0.69
CA VAL A 213 3.13 1.61 -2.04
C VAL A 213 2.15 0.65 -2.71
N THR A 214 1.71 1.01 -3.91
CA THR A 214 0.81 0.21 -4.73
C THR A 214 1.42 -0.03 -6.11
N GLU A 215 1.53 -1.29 -6.50
CA GLU A 215 1.89 -1.70 -7.86
C GLU A 215 0.65 -2.23 -8.58
N ILE A 216 0.40 -1.75 -9.79
CA ILE A 216 -0.74 -2.14 -10.61
C ILE A 216 -0.25 -2.60 -11.98
N PHE A 217 -0.64 -3.80 -12.37
CA PHE A 217 -0.36 -4.36 -13.69
C PHE A 217 -1.66 -4.51 -14.46
N VAL A 218 -1.78 -3.74 -15.52
CA VAL A 218 -2.97 -3.70 -16.39
C VAL A 218 -2.60 -4.39 -17.69
N ASN A 219 -2.89 -5.69 -17.76
CA ASN A 219 -2.54 -6.55 -18.88
C ASN A 219 -3.39 -6.22 -20.14
N PRO A 220 -3.09 -6.79 -21.32
CA PRO A 220 -3.71 -6.35 -22.57
C PRO A 220 -5.23 -6.34 -22.54
N LYS A 221 -5.85 -5.28 -23.11
CA LYS A 221 -7.30 -5.08 -23.20
C LYS A 221 -8.04 -4.99 -21.88
N SER A 222 -7.33 -4.82 -20.75
CA SER A 222 -7.95 -4.69 -19.43
C SER A 222 -8.27 -3.25 -19.10
N ILE A 223 -9.24 -3.06 -18.22
CA ILE A 223 -9.71 -1.75 -17.77
C ILE A 223 -9.63 -1.69 -16.26
N VAL A 224 -8.97 -0.66 -15.74
CA VAL A 224 -8.86 -0.39 -14.30
C VAL A 224 -9.28 1.04 -14.02
N ASP A 225 -10.27 1.20 -13.15
CA ASP A 225 -10.63 2.49 -12.56
C ASP A 225 -10.20 2.51 -11.09
N TYR A 226 -9.31 3.43 -10.72
CA TYR A 226 -8.74 3.51 -9.40
C TYR A 226 -8.99 4.88 -8.76
N TYR A 227 -9.73 4.88 -7.66
CA TYR A 227 -10.07 6.06 -6.89
C TYR A 227 -9.34 6.04 -5.56
N LYS A 228 -8.56 7.09 -5.27
CA LYS A 228 -7.83 7.25 -4.01
C LYS A 228 -8.44 8.41 -3.23
N ILE A 229 -8.79 8.16 -1.98
CA ILE A 229 -9.38 9.15 -1.08
C ILE A 229 -8.53 9.25 0.18
N GLN A 230 -8.01 10.43 0.43
CA GLN A 230 -7.31 10.76 1.66
C GLN A 230 -8.03 11.94 2.34
N ASN A 231 -8.48 11.70 3.58
CA ASN A 231 -9.13 12.73 4.38
C ASN A 231 -8.67 12.61 5.82
N ASP A 232 -7.41 12.99 6.05
CA ASP A 232 -6.74 12.87 7.32
C ASP A 232 -6.77 14.17 8.13
N ASN A 233 -6.56 14.06 9.44
CA ASN A 233 -6.39 15.21 10.30
C ASN A 233 -5.01 15.89 10.09
N LYS A 234 -4.78 17.01 10.78
CA LYS A 234 -3.58 17.84 10.63
C LYS A 234 -2.29 17.21 11.19
N GLN A 235 -2.34 16.04 11.81
CA GLN A 235 -1.18 15.34 12.37
C GLN A 235 -0.75 14.15 11.51
N ALA A 236 -1.61 13.68 10.63
CA ALA A 236 -1.29 12.56 9.75
C ALA A 236 -0.51 13.00 8.51
N SER A 237 0.49 12.22 8.15
CA SER A 237 1.30 12.38 6.94
C SER A 237 1.18 11.14 6.06
N LEU A 238 0.91 11.33 4.77
CA LEU A 238 0.83 10.27 3.78
C LEU A 238 1.86 10.52 2.67
N ILE A 239 2.74 9.56 2.48
CA ILE A 239 3.55 9.42 1.27
C ILE A 239 3.01 8.22 0.54
N ASP A 240 2.38 8.46 -0.60
CA ASP A 240 1.72 7.45 -1.39
C ASP A 240 2.40 7.31 -2.75
N THR A 241 2.91 6.13 -3.04
CA THR A 241 3.56 5.82 -4.31
C THR A 241 2.74 4.78 -5.05
N THR A 242 2.20 5.16 -6.20
CA THR A 242 1.46 4.26 -7.10
C THR A 242 2.22 4.13 -8.42
N SER A 243 2.57 2.90 -8.77
CA SER A 243 3.24 2.58 -10.04
C SER A 243 2.39 1.63 -10.86
N ILE A 244 2.12 2.04 -12.10
CA ILE A 244 1.21 1.35 -13.01
C ILE A 244 1.98 0.94 -14.26
N ILE A 245 1.90 -0.34 -14.61
CA ILE A 245 2.37 -0.85 -15.91
C ILE A 245 1.16 -1.19 -16.76
N GLN A 246 1.10 -0.60 -17.96
CA GLN A 246 0.04 -0.81 -18.93
C GLN A 246 0.57 -1.51 -20.17
N GLU A 247 -0.17 -2.54 -20.59
CA GLU A 247 0.11 -3.32 -21.80
C GLU A 247 -0.89 -2.95 -22.92
N ASN A 248 -0.74 -3.54 -24.11
CA ASN A 248 -1.49 -3.20 -25.32
C ASN A 248 -3.02 -3.06 -25.13
N ASN A 249 -3.60 -1.99 -25.63
CA ASN A 249 -5.04 -1.70 -25.61
C ASN A 249 -5.64 -1.67 -24.19
N SER A 250 -4.85 -1.47 -23.15
CA SER A 250 -5.33 -1.35 -21.78
C SER A 250 -5.75 0.08 -21.45
N VAL A 251 -6.68 0.21 -20.53
CA VAL A 251 -7.14 1.51 -20.02
C VAL A 251 -6.96 1.54 -18.51
N CYS A 252 -6.30 2.58 -17.99
CA CYS A 252 -6.20 2.80 -16.55
C CYS A 252 -6.51 4.25 -16.21
N THR A 253 -7.57 4.44 -15.43
CA THR A 253 -7.98 5.75 -14.93
C THR A 253 -7.66 5.83 -13.44
N LEU A 254 -6.96 6.89 -13.03
CA LEU A 254 -6.66 7.13 -11.63
C LEU A 254 -7.16 8.51 -11.20
N HIS A 255 -7.97 8.54 -10.14
CA HIS A 255 -8.47 9.75 -9.51
C HIS A 255 -7.99 9.83 -8.07
N THR A 256 -7.35 10.94 -7.69
CA THR A 256 -6.87 11.17 -6.33
C THR A 256 -7.58 12.37 -5.71
N PHE A 257 -8.18 12.16 -4.55
CA PHE A 257 -8.86 13.17 -3.75
C PHE A 257 -8.13 13.32 -2.41
N SER A 258 -7.46 14.45 -2.21
CA SER A 258 -6.70 14.73 -0.99
C SER A 258 -7.33 15.88 -0.23
N PHE A 259 -7.82 15.59 0.99
CA PHE A 259 -8.53 16.52 1.85
C PHE A 259 -7.88 16.60 3.23
N GLY A 260 -6.87 17.41 3.40
CA GLY A 260 -6.20 17.59 4.71
C GLY A 260 -4.87 16.87 4.84
N GLY A 261 -4.47 16.58 6.09
CA GLY A 261 -3.15 16.02 6.42
C GLY A 261 -2.10 17.09 6.79
N LYS A 262 -1.07 16.69 7.54
CA LYS A 262 0.14 17.46 7.82
C LYS A 262 1.03 17.57 6.59
N LEU A 263 1.17 16.44 5.90
CA LEU A 263 1.86 16.27 4.63
C LEU A 263 1.13 15.23 3.79
N THR A 264 0.75 15.55 2.57
CA THR A 264 0.27 14.56 1.61
C THR A 264 1.11 14.66 0.36
N ARG A 265 1.75 13.55 -0.02
CA ARG A 265 2.53 13.44 -1.25
C ARG A 265 2.09 12.22 -2.04
N ASN A 266 1.61 12.46 -3.25
CA ASN A 266 1.26 11.42 -4.21
C ASN A 266 2.36 11.33 -5.29
N ASN A 267 3.06 10.20 -5.35
CA ASN A 267 4.00 9.85 -6.40
C ASN A 267 3.28 8.90 -7.36
N LEU A 268 3.11 9.32 -8.59
CA LEU A 268 2.39 8.53 -9.60
C LEU A 268 3.28 8.30 -10.80
N THR A 269 3.39 7.04 -11.22
CA THR A 269 4.14 6.63 -12.40
C THR A 269 3.29 5.73 -13.28
N PHE A 270 3.18 6.07 -14.57
CA PHE A 270 2.63 5.22 -15.62
C PHE A 270 3.76 4.78 -16.54
N ALA A 271 3.98 3.48 -16.65
CA ALA A 271 4.86 2.87 -17.63
C ALA A 271 4.01 2.21 -18.72
N GLN A 272 3.84 2.93 -19.81
CA GLN A 272 3.11 2.47 -20.98
C GLN A 272 4.05 1.61 -21.83
N LYS A 273 3.86 0.30 -21.82
CA LYS A 273 4.73 -0.68 -22.52
C LYS A 273 4.11 -1.18 -23.82
N GLY A 274 2.85 -0.88 -24.07
CA GLY A 274 2.11 -1.34 -25.21
C GLY A 274 1.68 -0.21 -26.16
N GLU A 275 0.94 -0.60 -27.20
CA GLU A 275 0.30 0.32 -28.16
C GLU A 275 -1.16 0.56 -27.77
N HIS A 276 -1.72 1.71 -28.19
CA HIS A 276 -3.12 2.09 -27.96
C HIS A 276 -3.53 2.11 -26.48
N ILE A 277 -2.70 2.77 -25.68
CA ILE A 277 -2.91 2.95 -24.24
C ILE A 277 -3.49 4.35 -23.97
#